data_23df5493bea9a607b529c5240dbb2633
#
_entry.id   23df5493bea9a607b529c5240dbb2633
#
_cell.length_a   1.000
_cell.length_b   1.000
_cell.length_c   1.000
_cell.angle_alpha   90.00
_cell.angle_beta   90.00
_cell.angle_gamma   90.00
#
_symmetry.space_group_name_H-M   'P 1'
#
loop_
_entity.id
_entity.type
_entity.pdbx_description
1 polymer ?
#
loop_
_entity_poly.entity_id
_entity_poly.type
_entity_poly.pdbx_seq_one_letter_code
_entity_poly.pdbx_strand_id
1 'polypeptide(L)'
;MTVRARIEAVTGTALNGWTGTSRHWAATGDDLVIESLPSDAGTARLLVSRGDNRIAEAELRDHADEAFLALNGSVGRHPADAAVVAALVEAAFQRCPEAGRLRVPGLGNAASLRALAATTEGDPAAPDAVVERASFYQLPLLWLTAGTRAAYPLIRSQIGPQDRLPPLRPPQPNGSFYRRWLPHLGTTLSFRAIDRRHDLGLLHGWMNQKRVAYYWELAQSEAELDRYLADQENDPHLFGVIGSFDDVPVGYFEFYWAKEDRLGPYYDAEDFDRGWHGLIGNVAHLGRPKTLAWFRAITHYLFLDEPRTGRIMGEPRATHRKMLSYCGDAAYETLKEFDFPHKRAALVCCERKRFFREVPL
;
A
#
# COMPACT_ATOMS: atom_id res chain seq x y z
N MET A 1 13.43 -16.66 -7.92
CA MET A 1 13.90 -16.02 -6.68
C MET A 1 12.72 -16.04 -5.72
N THR A 2 12.86 -16.60 -4.51
CA THR A 2 11.77 -16.70 -3.54
C THR A 2 11.39 -15.32 -3.00
N VAL A 3 10.18 -15.18 -2.43
CA VAL A 3 9.72 -13.93 -1.79
C VAL A 3 10.70 -13.52 -0.70
N ARG A 4 11.16 -14.47 0.11
CA ARG A 4 12.17 -14.24 1.16
C ARG A 4 13.48 -13.70 0.59
N ALA A 5 14.02 -14.32 -0.45
CA ALA A 5 15.26 -13.87 -1.09
C ALA A 5 15.10 -12.46 -1.69
N ARG A 6 13.90 -12.09 -2.18
CA ARG A 6 13.59 -10.74 -2.65
C ARG A 6 13.55 -9.74 -1.49
N ILE A 7 12.94 -10.10 -0.37
CA ILE A 7 12.89 -9.24 0.82
C ILE A 7 14.32 -9.03 1.37
N GLU A 8 15.08 -10.10 1.58
CA GLU A 8 16.44 -10.04 2.09
C GLU A 8 17.38 -9.25 1.17
N ALA A 9 17.27 -9.43 -0.15
CA ALA A 9 18.05 -8.67 -1.13
C ALA A 9 17.73 -7.17 -1.15
N VAL A 10 16.51 -6.81 -0.79
CA VAL A 10 16.03 -5.43 -0.82
C VAL A 10 16.24 -4.71 0.52
N THR A 11 16.07 -5.43 1.62
CA THR A 11 16.13 -4.85 2.98
C THR A 11 17.47 -5.04 3.64
N GLY A 12 18.28 -5.99 3.18
CA GLY A 12 19.54 -6.39 3.82
C GLY A 12 19.34 -7.07 5.19
N THR A 13 18.08 -7.41 5.55
CA THR A 13 17.73 -7.99 6.84
C THR A 13 17.23 -9.41 6.64
N ALA A 14 17.87 -10.37 7.29
CA ALA A 14 17.37 -11.74 7.34
C ALA A 14 16.08 -11.77 8.18
N LEU A 15 14.98 -12.26 7.58
CA LEU A 15 13.70 -12.40 8.28
C LEU A 15 13.64 -13.63 9.21
N ASN A 16 14.79 -14.25 9.49
CA ASN A 16 14.89 -15.38 10.39
C ASN A 16 14.55 -14.96 11.84
N GLY A 17 13.42 -15.44 12.33
CA GLY A 17 13.07 -15.35 13.73
C GLY A 17 12.66 -13.96 14.20
N TRP A 18 11.88 -13.23 13.37
CA TRP A 18 11.30 -11.96 13.83
C TRP A 18 10.52 -12.17 15.13
N THR A 19 11.15 -11.76 16.22
CA THR A 19 10.52 -11.59 17.53
C THR A 19 10.31 -10.11 17.70
N GLY A 20 9.08 -9.66 17.86
CA GLY A 20 8.85 -8.23 17.96
C GLY A 20 7.39 -7.86 17.99
N THR A 21 7.16 -6.57 18.03
CA THR A 21 5.82 -5.97 18.07
C THR A 21 5.45 -5.48 16.70
N SER A 22 4.28 -5.85 16.20
CA SER A 22 3.65 -5.23 15.03
C SER A 22 2.45 -4.38 15.45
N ARG A 23 2.16 -3.36 14.65
CA ARG A 23 1.02 -2.46 14.87
C ARG A 23 0.06 -2.56 13.70
N HIS A 24 -1.22 -2.63 14.01
CA HIS A 24 -2.29 -2.77 13.03
C HIS A 24 -3.41 -1.79 13.38
N TRP A 25 -4.03 -1.21 12.36
CA TRP A 25 -5.13 -0.26 12.52
C TRP A 25 -6.34 -0.78 11.77
N ALA A 26 -7.43 -0.96 12.46
CA ALA A 26 -8.69 -1.26 11.79
C ALA A 26 -9.32 0.04 11.27
N ALA A 27 -10.11 -0.07 10.20
CA ALA A 27 -10.93 1.03 9.68
C ALA A 27 -11.90 1.61 10.75
N THR A 28 -12.14 0.86 11.83
CA THR A 28 -12.92 1.26 13.01
C THR A 28 -12.18 2.21 13.95
N GLY A 29 -10.89 2.53 13.68
CA GLY A 29 -10.06 3.40 14.53
C GLY A 29 -9.36 2.66 15.67
N ASP A 30 -9.47 1.33 15.75
CA ASP A 30 -8.80 0.53 16.78
C ASP A 30 -7.31 0.34 16.47
N ASP A 31 -6.46 0.72 17.43
CA ASP A 31 -5.05 0.39 17.40
C ASP A 31 -4.82 -0.99 18.04
N LEU A 32 -4.38 -1.94 17.26
CA LEU A 32 -4.04 -3.30 17.69
C LEU A 32 -2.52 -3.48 17.69
N VAL A 33 -2.01 -3.98 18.80
CA VAL A 33 -0.59 -4.34 18.94
C VAL A 33 -0.49 -5.84 19.03
N ILE A 34 0.34 -6.45 18.18
CA ILE A 34 0.63 -7.88 18.23
C ILE A 34 2.08 -8.08 18.63
N GLU A 35 2.28 -8.79 19.71
CA GLU A 35 3.56 -9.26 20.19
C GLU A 35 3.77 -10.70 19.74
N SER A 36 4.87 -10.97 19.03
CA SER A 36 5.26 -12.31 18.62
C SER A 36 6.34 -12.84 19.55
N LEU A 37 6.00 -13.88 20.29
CA LEU A 37 6.92 -14.58 21.21
C LEU A 37 7.32 -15.92 20.59
N PRO A 38 8.63 -16.26 20.56
CA PRO A 38 9.05 -17.59 20.15
C PRO A 38 8.50 -18.62 21.14
N SER A 39 8.08 -19.77 20.61
CA SER A 39 7.71 -20.94 21.42
C SER A 39 8.74 -22.05 21.11
N ASP A 40 8.33 -23.14 20.52
CA ASP A 40 9.25 -24.20 20.09
C ASP A 40 9.75 -23.95 18.65
N ALA A 41 10.65 -24.81 18.17
CA ALA A 41 11.16 -24.72 16.79
C ALA A 41 10.02 -24.70 15.78
N GLY A 42 9.92 -23.64 14.99
CA GLY A 42 8.88 -23.45 13.96
C GLY A 42 7.52 -22.97 14.50
N THR A 43 7.40 -22.70 15.81
CA THR A 43 6.16 -22.17 16.41
C THR A 43 6.37 -20.77 17.01
N ALA A 44 5.30 -19.97 17.07
CA ALA A 44 5.27 -18.71 17.76
C ALA A 44 3.90 -18.46 18.39
N ARG A 45 3.88 -17.77 19.53
CA ARG A 45 2.65 -17.26 20.13
C ARG A 45 2.45 -15.82 19.72
N LEU A 46 1.27 -15.49 19.23
CA LEU A 46 0.87 -14.14 18.87
C LEU A 46 -0.11 -13.63 19.92
N LEU A 47 0.25 -12.56 20.61
CA LEU A 47 -0.54 -11.94 21.66
C LEU A 47 -1.08 -10.61 21.14
N VAL A 48 -2.39 -10.46 21.10
CA VAL A 48 -3.06 -9.24 20.63
C VAL A 48 -3.50 -8.39 21.81
N SER A 49 -3.12 -7.12 21.80
CA SER A 49 -3.54 -6.13 22.79
C SER A 49 -4.21 -4.94 22.15
N ARG A 50 -5.15 -4.32 22.88
CA ARG A 50 -5.76 -3.03 22.57
C ARG A 50 -5.50 -2.11 23.77
N GLY A 51 -4.65 -1.11 23.61
CA GLY A 51 -4.05 -0.41 24.74
C GLY A 51 -3.33 -1.42 25.65
N ASP A 52 -3.56 -1.35 26.95
CA ASP A 52 -2.95 -2.25 27.94
C ASP A 52 -3.68 -3.59 28.11
N ASN A 53 -4.80 -3.79 27.41
CA ASN A 53 -5.62 -4.97 27.55
C ASN A 53 -5.28 -6.04 26.52
N ARG A 54 -4.88 -7.24 26.97
CA ARG A 54 -4.79 -8.42 26.10
C ARG A 54 -6.19 -8.90 25.75
N ILE A 55 -6.48 -8.99 24.44
CA ILE A 55 -7.80 -9.32 23.91
C ILE A 55 -7.85 -10.63 23.15
N ALA A 56 -6.70 -11.11 22.66
CA ALA A 56 -6.64 -12.37 21.90
C ALA A 56 -5.26 -13.00 22.01
N GLU A 57 -5.22 -14.31 21.73
CA GLU A 57 -3.99 -15.08 21.58
C GLU A 57 -4.17 -16.10 20.47
N ALA A 58 -3.07 -16.36 19.73
CA ALA A 58 -3.03 -17.39 18.70
C ALA A 58 -1.68 -18.10 18.71
N GLU A 59 -1.66 -19.33 18.22
CA GLU A 59 -0.44 -20.08 17.94
C GLU A 59 -0.21 -20.14 16.43
N LEU A 60 0.98 -19.74 16.01
CA LEU A 60 1.40 -19.77 14.62
C LEU A 60 2.43 -20.88 14.42
N ARG A 61 2.25 -21.71 13.40
CA ARG A 61 3.21 -22.73 12.95
C ARG A 61 3.58 -22.45 11.48
N ASP A 62 4.87 -22.36 11.25
CA ASP A 62 5.42 -22.19 9.90
C ASP A 62 5.68 -23.57 9.27
N HIS A 63 5.17 -23.80 8.07
CA HIS A 63 5.31 -25.06 7.36
C HIS A 63 5.50 -24.81 5.86
N ALA A 64 6.71 -24.42 5.49
CA ALA A 64 7.13 -24.17 4.10
C ALA A 64 6.27 -23.12 3.37
N ASP A 65 5.39 -23.53 2.47
CA ASP A 65 4.53 -22.67 1.63
C ASP A 65 3.14 -22.42 2.23
N GLU A 66 2.80 -23.11 3.34
CA GLU A 66 1.56 -22.92 4.09
C GLU A 66 1.89 -22.68 5.59
N ALA A 67 1.22 -21.73 6.21
CA ALA A 67 1.30 -21.52 7.66
C ALA A 67 -0.03 -21.90 8.32
N PHE A 68 0.03 -22.26 9.61
CA PHE A 68 -1.14 -22.65 10.40
C PHE A 68 -1.32 -21.65 11.55
N LEU A 69 -2.51 -21.10 11.68
CA LEU A 69 -2.88 -20.15 12.73
C LEU A 69 -4.01 -20.72 13.59
N ALA A 70 -3.69 -21.20 14.76
CA ALA A 70 -4.68 -21.67 15.73
C ALA A 70 -5.11 -20.51 16.63
N LEU A 71 -6.39 -20.11 16.52
CA LEU A 71 -6.96 -19.05 17.35
C LEU A 71 -7.44 -19.64 18.68
N ASN A 72 -7.02 -19.05 19.81
CA ASN A 72 -7.40 -19.53 21.13
C ASN A 72 -8.75 -18.95 21.60
N GLY A 73 -9.53 -19.77 22.28
CA GLY A 73 -10.81 -19.37 22.87
C GLY A 73 -11.93 -19.13 21.84
N SER A 74 -12.66 -18.02 22.00
CA SER A 74 -13.80 -17.65 21.14
C SER A 74 -13.43 -16.72 19.99
N VAL A 75 -12.17 -16.32 19.89
CA VAL A 75 -11.69 -15.37 18.86
C VAL A 75 -11.96 -15.93 17.47
N GLY A 76 -12.43 -15.08 16.58
CA GLY A 76 -12.76 -15.43 15.22
C GLY A 76 -14.18 -15.96 15.01
N ARG A 77 -14.90 -16.33 16.05
CA ARG A 77 -16.27 -16.88 15.95
C ARG A 77 -17.33 -15.79 15.69
N HIS A 78 -17.08 -14.56 16.16
CA HIS A 78 -18.01 -13.44 16.01
C HIS A 78 -17.58 -12.52 14.84
N PRO A 79 -18.53 -11.93 14.08
CA PRO A 79 -18.20 -10.98 13.01
C PRO A 79 -17.38 -9.76 13.50
N ALA A 80 -17.59 -9.31 14.73
CA ALA A 80 -16.85 -8.21 15.34
C ALA A 80 -15.36 -8.50 15.53
N ASP A 81 -14.95 -9.79 15.48
CA ASP A 81 -13.55 -10.18 15.59
C ASP A 81 -12.76 -9.99 14.27
N ALA A 82 -13.42 -9.60 13.18
CA ALA A 82 -12.79 -9.55 11.85
C ALA A 82 -11.50 -8.70 11.82
N ALA A 83 -11.46 -7.56 12.52
CA ALA A 83 -10.28 -6.71 12.61
C ALA A 83 -9.13 -7.39 13.38
N VAL A 84 -9.44 -8.06 14.48
CA VAL A 84 -8.46 -8.80 15.29
C VAL A 84 -7.91 -9.98 14.50
N VAL A 85 -8.78 -10.72 13.82
CA VAL A 85 -8.37 -11.86 12.99
C VAL A 85 -7.56 -11.38 11.80
N ALA A 86 -7.93 -10.27 11.15
CA ALA A 86 -7.15 -9.68 10.07
C ALA A 86 -5.75 -9.28 10.53
N ALA A 87 -5.62 -8.67 11.70
CA ALA A 87 -4.32 -8.31 12.27
C ALA A 87 -3.46 -9.55 12.57
N LEU A 88 -4.05 -10.62 13.11
CA LEU A 88 -3.37 -11.89 13.33
C LEU A 88 -2.92 -12.55 12.01
N VAL A 89 -3.76 -12.50 10.97
CA VAL A 89 -3.43 -13.01 9.63
C VAL A 89 -2.28 -12.21 9.01
N GLU A 90 -2.28 -10.88 9.11
CA GLU A 90 -1.17 -10.06 8.63
C GLU A 90 0.12 -10.37 9.39
N ALA A 91 0.08 -10.43 10.71
CA ALA A 91 1.25 -10.77 11.53
C ALA A 91 1.80 -12.17 11.18
N ALA A 92 0.92 -13.14 10.92
CA ALA A 92 1.31 -14.47 10.48
C ALA A 92 2.02 -14.43 9.12
N PHE A 93 1.47 -13.72 8.14
CA PHE A 93 2.11 -13.55 6.83
C PHE A 93 3.43 -12.78 6.88
N GLN A 94 3.56 -11.78 7.77
CA GLN A 94 4.81 -11.06 7.97
C GLN A 94 5.90 -11.96 8.56
N ARG A 95 5.51 -12.89 9.47
CA ARG A 95 6.44 -13.82 10.09
C ARG A 95 6.79 -15.00 9.17
N CYS A 96 5.85 -15.47 8.36
CA CYS A 96 6.02 -16.56 7.39
C CYS A 96 6.01 -15.99 5.95
N PRO A 97 7.06 -15.30 5.50
CA PRO A 97 7.05 -14.57 4.22
C PRO A 97 6.98 -15.48 3.00
N GLU A 98 7.37 -16.75 3.12
CA GLU A 98 7.27 -17.74 2.04
C GLU A 98 5.87 -18.36 1.95
N ALA A 99 5.08 -18.32 3.03
CA ALA A 99 3.74 -18.89 3.03
C ALA A 99 2.81 -18.10 2.09
N GLY A 100 2.35 -18.74 1.03
CA GLY A 100 1.33 -18.22 0.12
C GLY A 100 -0.08 -18.33 0.70
N ARG A 101 -0.26 -19.26 1.67
CA ARG A 101 -1.53 -19.64 2.27
C ARG A 101 -1.43 -19.69 3.80
N LEU A 102 -2.53 -19.33 4.45
CA LEU A 102 -2.67 -19.44 5.91
C LEU A 102 -3.93 -20.27 6.21
N ARG A 103 -3.75 -21.38 6.92
CA ARG A 103 -4.83 -22.26 7.35
C ARG A 103 -5.22 -21.94 8.79
N VAL A 104 -6.53 -21.80 9.05
CA VAL A 104 -7.11 -21.59 10.37
C VAL A 104 -8.03 -22.77 10.70
N PRO A 105 -7.57 -23.72 11.53
CA PRO A 105 -8.27 -24.97 11.77
C PRO A 105 -9.65 -24.79 12.42
N GLY A 106 -10.64 -25.54 11.92
CA GLY A 106 -11.99 -25.63 12.50
C GLY A 106 -12.84 -24.36 12.45
N LEU A 107 -12.44 -23.35 11.70
CA LEU A 107 -13.11 -22.06 11.60
C LEU A 107 -13.59 -21.69 10.18
N GLY A 108 -13.70 -22.67 9.27
CA GLY A 108 -14.12 -22.42 7.89
C GLY A 108 -15.48 -21.72 7.75
N ASN A 109 -16.39 -21.94 8.69
CA ASN A 109 -17.72 -21.33 8.71
C ASN A 109 -17.78 -19.99 9.46
N ALA A 110 -16.67 -19.52 10.03
CA ALA A 110 -16.65 -18.31 10.82
C ALA A 110 -16.88 -17.05 9.97
N ALA A 111 -17.77 -16.17 10.41
CA ALA A 111 -18.12 -14.95 9.69
C ALA A 111 -16.95 -13.97 9.56
N SER A 112 -16.08 -13.90 10.57
CA SER A 112 -14.86 -13.07 10.57
C SER A 112 -13.88 -13.51 9.47
N LEU A 113 -13.71 -14.80 9.24
CA LEU A 113 -12.81 -15.34 8.20
C LEU A 113 -13.40 -15.23 6.79
N ARG A 114 -14.73 -15.32 6.66
CA ARG A 114 -15.41 -15.00 5.39
C ARG A 114 -15.19 -13.54 5.00
N ALA A 115 -15.13 -12.63 5.95
CA ALA A 115 -14.81 -11.22 5.70
C ALA A 115 -13.36 -11.03 5.19
N LEU A 116 -12.47 -12.01 5.42
CA LEU A 116 -11.10 -12.03 4.91
C LEU A 116 -10.96 -12.77 3.57
N ALA A 117 -12.06 -12.99 2.86
CA ALA A 117 -12.09 -13.77 1.61
C ALA A 117 -11.53 -15.21 1.77
N ALA A 118 -11.63 -15.78 2.96
CA ALA A 118 -11.21 -17.16 3.21
C ALA A 118 -12.10 -18.15 2.47
N THR A 119 -11.47 -19.18 1.91
CA THR A 119 -12.14 -20.39 1.41
C THR A 119 -12.21 -21.46 2.50
N THR A 120 -12.91 -22.54 2.23
CA THR A 120 -13.04 -23.65 3.19
C THR A 120 -12.45 -24.94 2.61
N GLU A 121 -11.72 -25.69 3.44
CA GLU A 121 -11.11 -26.98 3.08
C GLU A 121 -11.27 -27.98 4.23
N GLY A 122 -11.07 -29.26 3.93
CA GLY A 122 -11.07 -30.35 4.93
C GLY A 122 -12.44 -30.95 5.21
N ASP A 123 -12.68 -31.40 6.46
CA ASP A 123 -13.91 -32.08 6.86
C ASP A 123 -15.12 -31.12 6.76
N PRO A 124 -16.18 -31.47 5.99
CA PRO A 124 -17.38 -30.65 5.88
C PRO A 124 -18.08 -30.35 7.23
N ALA A 125 -17.90 -31.22 8.25
CA ALA A 125 -18.48 -31.01 9.58
C ALA A 125 -17.71 -29.98 10.42
N ALA A 126 -16.40 -29.84 10.17
CA ALA A 126 -15.53 -28.87 10.86
C ALA A 126 -14.46 -28.37 9.87
N PRO A 127 -14.86 -27.61 8.85
CA PRO A 127 -13.92 -27.18 7.81
C PRO A 127 -12.91 -26.17 8.34
N ASP A 128 -11.70 -26.21 7.80
CA ASP A 128 -10.69 -25.21 8.01
C ASP A 128 -10.97 -23.99 7.14
N ALA A 129 -10.64 -22.79 7.62
CA ALA A 129 -10.59 -21.62 6.78
C ALA A 129 -9.18 -21.51 6.16
N VAL A 130 -9.12 -21.16 4.88
CA VAL A 130 -7.87 -20.94 4.16
C VAL A 130 -7.87 -19.53 3.60
N VAL A 131 -6.86 -18.75 3.98
CA VAL A 131 -6.67 -17.37 3.53
C VAL A 131 -5.47 -17.34 2.58
N GLU A 132 -5.73 -16.99 1.32
CA GLU A 132 -4.68 -16.79 0.32
C GLU A 132 -4.04 -15.41 0.53
N ARG A 133 -2.70 -15.34 0.62
CA ARG A 133 -1.95 -14.09 0.80
C ARG A 133 -2.33 -13.02 -0.23
N ALA A 134 -2.34 -13.39 -1.52
CA ALA A 134 -2.65 -12.46 -2.59
C ALA A 134 -4.07 -11.90 -2.50
N SER A 135 -5.04 -12.67 -2.00
CA SER A 135 -6.42 -12.22 -1.78
C SER A 135 -6.52 -11.33 -0.55
N PHE A 136 -5.87 -11.71 0.54
CA PHE A 136 -5.88 -10.97 1.80
C PHE A 136 -5.38 -9.52 1.63
N TYR A 137 -4.25 -9.33 0.98
CA TYR A 137 -3.68 -7.99 0.78
C TYR A 137 -4.48 -7.12 -0.21
N GLN A 138 -5.51 -7.62 -0.85
CA GLN A 138 -6.47 -6.84 -1.64
C GLN A 138 -7.65 -6.29 -0.81
N LEU A 139 -7.75 -6.64 0.47
CA LEU A 139 -8.81 -6.17 1.35
C LEU A 139 -8.40 -4.83 2.00
N PRO A 140 -9.31 -3.87 2.14
CA PRO A 140 -8.97 -2.56 2.71
C PRO A 140 -8.90 -2.53 4.23
N LEU A 141 -9.22 -3.62 4.93
CA LEU A 141 -9.59 -3.70 6.35
C LEU A 141 -8.58 -3.08 7.34
N LEU A 142 -7.28 -3.22 7.06
CA LEU A 142 -6.21 -2.80 7.99
C LEU A 142 -5.49 -1.54 7.55
N TRP A 143 -5.71 -1.05 6.34
CA TRP A 143 -4.85 -0.02 5.76
C TRP A 143 -5.56 1.24 5.34
N LEU A 144 -6.84 1.16 4.95
CA LEU A 144 -7.63 2.34 4.61
C LEU A 144 -8.46 2.81 5.81
N THR A 145 -8.43 4.11 6.07
CA THR A 145 -9.20 4.70 7.17
C THR A 145 -10.64 5.06 6.79
N ALA A 146 -10.92 5.21 5.49
CA ALA A 146 -12.22 5.68 4.99
C ALA A 146 -12.92 4.67 4.06
N GLY A 147 -12.44 3.43 3.96
CA GLY A 147 -12.95 2.44 3.02
C GLY A 147 -12.56 2.71 1.57
N THR A 148 -13.11 1.93 0.63
CA THR A 148 -12.80 2.04 -0.79
C THR A 148 -13.78 2.97 -1.51
N ARG A 149 -13.39 3.47 -2.69
CA ARG A 149 -14.25 4.27 -3.57
C ARG A 149 -15.09 3.43 -4.54
N ALA A 150 -15.10 2.12 -4.38
CA ALA A 150 -15.78 1.18 -5.27
C ALA A 150 -17.28 1.48 -5.49
N ALA A 151 -17.93 2.08 -4.49
CA ALA A 151 -19.35 2.45 -4.58
C ALA A 151 -19.61 3.75 -5.38
N TYR A 152 -18.54 4.48 -5.78
CA TYR A 152 -18.74 5.70 -6.54
C TYR A 152 -19.24 5.38 -7.97
N PRO A 153 -20.32 6.05 -8.45
CA PRO A 153 -20.98 5.65 -9.70
C PRO A 153 -20.10 5.89 -10.92
N LEU A 154 -20.22 5.01 -11.91
CA LEU A 154 -19.58 5.16 -13.21
C LEU A 154 -20.42 6.11 -14.10
N ILE A 155 -20.18 7.40 -13.98
CA ILE A 155 -20.83 8.44 -14.81
C ILE A 155 -19.76 9.08 -15.68
N ARG A 156 -19.99 9.18 -16.99
CA ARG A 156 -19.07 9.87 -17.90
C ARG A 156 -19.08 11.36 -17.63
N SER A 157 -17.90 11.92 -17.40
CA SER A 157 -17.72 13.34 -17.12
C SER A 157 -17.76 14.15 -18.40
N GLN A 158 -18.39 15.33 -18.32
CA GLN A 158 -18.27 16.37 -19.34
C GLN A 158 -17.08 17.31 -19.05
N ILE A 159 -16.40 17.08 -17.91
CA ILE A 159 -15.24 17.85 -17.47
C ILE A 159 -13.97 17.10 -17.87
N GLY A 160 -12.96 17.83 -18.30
CA GLY A 160 -11.67 17.27 -18.73
C GLY A 160 -11.54 17.15 -20.25
N PRO A 161 -10.53 16.45 -20.75
CA PRO A 161 -10.30 16.30 -22.19
C PRO A 161 -11.46 15.62 -22.89
N GLN A 162 -12.13 16.32 -23.79
CA GLN A 162 -13.35 15.87 -24.48
C GLN A 162 -13.13 14.62 -25.34
N ASP A 163 -11.92 14.46 -25.85
CA ASP A 163 -11.50 13.29 -26.63
C ASP A 163 -11.36 12.01 -25.80
N ARG A 164 -11.31 12.11 -24.48
CA ARG A 164 -11.08 10.98 -23.57
C ARG A 164 -12.28 10.60 -22.70
N LEU A 165 -13.25 11.49 -22.52
CA LEU A 165 -14.49 11.28 -21.76
C LEU A 165 -14.31 10.44 -20.49
N PRO A 166 -13.51 10.91 -19.51
CA PRO A 166 -13.23 10.14 -18.30
C PRO A 166 -14.48 9.95 -17.45
N PRO A 167 -14.51 8.94 -16.55
CA PRO A 167 -15.53 8.86 -15.52
C PRO A 167 -15.48 10.07 -14.58
N LEU A 168 -16.61 10.43 -14.01
CA LEU A 168 -16.66 11.37 -12.88
C LEU A 168 -15.82 10.81 -11.74
N ARG A 169 -14.89 11.61 -11.22
CA ARG A 169 -13.97 11.18 -10.18
C ARG A 169 -14.55 11.42 -8.78
N PRO A 170 -14.28 10.52 -7.81
CA PRO A 170 -14.69 10.74 -6.44
C PRO A 170 -13.96 11.92 -5.83
N PRO A 171 -14.53 12.57 -4.79
CA PRO A 171 -13.85 13.65 -4.08
C PRO A 171 -12.46 13.23 -3.58
N GLN A 172 -11.52 14.16 -3.50
CA GLN A 172 -10.21 13.92 -2.93
C GLN A 172 -10.33 13.49 -1.45
N PRO A 173 -9.44 12.61 -0.94
CA PRO A 173 -9.46 12.23 0.46
C PRO A 173 -9.07 13.41 1.36
N ASN A 174 -9.57 13.41 2.58
CA ASN A 174 -9.21 14.37 3.61
C ASN A 174 -8.45 13.67 4.74
N GLY A 175 -7.48 14.37 5.35
CA GLY A 175 -6.71 13.86 6.48
C GLY A 175 -5.89 12.62 6.14
N SER A 176 -5.69 11.74 7.12
CA SER A 176 -4.98 10.48 6.94
C SER A 176 -5.92 9.45 6.31
N PHE A 177 -5.45 8.76 5.26
CA PHE A 177 -6.27 7.80 4.53
C PHE A 177 -5.61 6.43 4.35
N TYR A 178 -4.30 6.27 4.65
CA TYR A 178 -3.58 5.01 4.59
C TYR A 178 -2.52 4.93 5.68
N ARG A 179 -2.44 3.79 6.37
CA ARG A 179 -1.40 3.47 7.35
C ARG A 179 -0.97 2.02 7.21
N ARG A 180 0.33 1.77 7.42
CA ARG A 180 0.87 0.44 7.40
C ARG A 180 2.13 0.31 8.25
N TRP A 181 2.19 -0.73 9.08
CA TRP A 181 3.42 -1.12 9.77
C TRP A 181 4.37 -1.83 8.80
N LEU A 182 5.64 -1.51 8.87
CA LEU A 182 6.71 -2.09 8.06
C LEU A 182 7.71 -2.81 8.97
N PRO A 183 7.57 -4.13 9.21
CA PRO A 183 8.38 -4.87 10.17
C PRO A 183 9.88 -4.76 9.91
N HIS A 184 10.27 -4.83 8.64
CA HIS A 184 11.67 -4.79 8.21
C HIS A 184 12.34 -3.41 8.39
N LEU A 185 11.56 -2.36 8.62
CA LEU A 185 12.05 -1.01 8.93
C LEU A 185 11.77 -0.60 10.37
N GLY A 186 10.93 -1.37 11.10
CA GLY A 186 10.51 -1.05 12.45
C GLY A 186 9.75 0.27 12.56
N THR A 187 8.96 0.65 11.54
CA THR A 187 8.31 1.96 11.44
C THR A 187 6.94 1.85 10.79
N THR A 188 6.08 2.80 11.09
CA THR A 188 4.77 2.95 10.42
C THR A 188 4.91 3.93 9.26
N LEU A 189 4.49 3.50 8.07
CA LEU A 189 4.31 4.36 6.91
C LEU A 189 2.86 4.85 6.86
N SER A 190 2.66 6.15 6.62
CA SER A 190 1.32 6.72 6.47
C SER A 190 1.24 7.70 5.31
N PHE A 191 0.01 7.85 4.75
CA PHE A 191 -0.35 8.89 3.79
C PHE A 191 -1.50 9.72 4.31
N ARG A 192 -1.38 11.03 4.15
CA ARG A 192 -2.46 11.98 4.34
C ARG A 192 -2.53 12.95 3.16
N ALA A 193 -3.70 13.53 2.94
CA ALA A 193 -3.82 14.64 2.00
C ALA A 193 -2.89 15.79 2.44
N ILE A 194 -2.32 16.51 1.47
CA ILE A 194 -1.59 17.73 1.76
C ILE A 194 -2.57 18.80 2.29
N ASP A 195 -2.14 19.51 3.32
CA ASP A 195 -2.86 20.69 3.82
C ASP A 195 -2.12 21.94 3.37
N ARG A 196 -2.69 22.65 2.40
CA ARG A 196 -2.08 23.84 1.80
C ARG A 196 -1.65 24.88 2.85
N ARG A 197 -2.41 25.03 3.94
CA ARG A 197 -2.12 26.04 4.98
C ARG A 197 -0.95 25.62 5.88
N HIS A 198 -0.84 24.32 6.16
CA HIS A 198 0.15 23.83 7.11
C HIS A 198 1.41 23.29 6.43
N ASP A 199 1.30 22.81 5.17
CA ASP A 199 2.38 22.12 4.49
C ASP A 199 3.11 22.98 3.44
N LEU A 200 2.65 24.20 3.13
CA LEU A 200 3.23 25.06 2.09
C LEU A 200 4.73 25.29 2.32
N GLY A 201 5.12 25.67 3.53
CA GLY A 201 6.54 25.91 3.87
C GLY A 201 7.39 24.63 3.76
N LEU A 202 6.81 23.48 4.12
CA LEU A 202 7.46 22.16 3.96
C LEU A 202 7.68 21.82 2.50
N LEU A 203 6.66 21.96 1.67
CA LEU A 203 6.72 21.72 0.23
C LEU A 203 7.72 22.68 -0.44
N HIS A 204 7.67 23.97 -0.11
CA HIS A 204 8.62 24.96 -0.62
C HIS A 204 10.06 24.58 -0.30
N GLY A 205 10.34 24.22 0.95
CA GLY A 205 11.67 23.75 1.35
C GLY A 205 12.15 22.52 0.57
N TRP A 206 11.24 21.59 0.25
CA TRP A 206 11.58 20.39 -0.51
C TRP A 206 11.75 20.64 -2.00
N MET A 207 10.86 21.39 -2.64
CA MET A 207 10.90 21.70 -4.08
C MET A 207 12.15 22.49 -4.46
N ASN A 208 12.65 23.35 -3.56
CA ASN A 208 13.83 24.17 -3.80
C ASN A 208 15.16 23.46 -3.48
N GLN A 209 15.15 22.20 -3.05
CA GLN A 209 16.37 21.40 -2.96
C GLN A 209 16.90 21.10 -4.37
N LYS A 210 18.18 21.36 -4.66
CA LYS A 210 18.80 21.16 -5.99
C LYS A 210 18.49 19.80 -6.62
N ARG A 211 18.52 18.72 -5.80
CA ARG A 211 18.24 17.34 -6.26
C ARG A 211 16.77 17.12 -6.63
N VAL A 212 15.84 17.85 -6.01
CA VAL A 212 14.40 17.79 -6.30
C VAL A 212 14.08 18.67 -7.50
N ALA A 213 14.55 19.92 -7.48
CA ALA A 213 14.37 20.89 -8.55
C ALA A 213 14.78 20.37 -9.93
N TYR A 214 15.85 19.56 -9.99
CA TYR A 214 16.34 18.95 -11.23
C TYR A 214 15.31 18.04 -11.93
N TYR A 215 14.47 17.34 -11.16
CA TYR A 215 13.48 16.41 -11.71
C TYR A 215 12.07 16.99 -11.78
N TRP A 216 11.71 17.84 -10.81
CA TRP A 216 10.37 18.37 -10.67
C TRP A 216 10.16 19.69 -11.43
N GLU A 217 11.24 20.46 -11.64
CA GLU A 217 11.20 21.75 -12.33
C GLU A 217 10.22 22.76 -11.68
N LEU A 218 9.97 22.60 -10.37
CA LEU A 218 9.06 23.41 -9.53
C LEU A 218 9.81 24.13 -8.39
N ALA A 219 11.08 24.53 -8.64
CA ALA A 219 11.81 25.43 -7.73
C ALA A 219 11.27 26.84 -7.87
N GLN A 220 10.27 27.17 -7.06
CA GLN A 220 9.47 28.37 -7.16
C GLN A 220 9.32 29.06 -5.80
N SER A 221 8.79 30.30 -5.79
CA SER A 221 8.41 31.00 -4.57
C SER A 221 7.25 30.31 -3.84
N GLU A 222 7.08 30.61 -2.56
CA GLU A 222 5.94 30.13 -1.80
C GLU A 222 4.60 30.55 -2.43
N ALA A 223 4.52 31.79 -2.95
CA ALA A 223 3.29 32.28 -3.58
C ALA A 223 2.93 31.52 -4.87
N GLU A 224 3.92 31.05 -5.63
CA GLU A 224 3.70 30.22 -6.81
C GLU A 224 3.29 28.80 -6.44
N LEU A 225 3.91 28.23 -5.42
CA LEU A 225 3.55 26.91 -4.90
C LEU A 225 2.18 26.91 -4.19
N ASP A 226 1.81 28.01 -3.54
CA ASP A 226 0.46 28.19 -2.98
C ASP A 226 -0.61 28.16 -4.08
N ARG A 227 -0.37 28.84 -5.21
CA ARG A 227 -1.27 28.76 -6.39
C ARG A 227 -1.32 27.35 -6.98
N TYR A 228 -0.16 26.70 -7.10
CA TYR A 228 -0.07 25.32 -7.55
C TYR A 228 -0.92 24.37 -6.71
N LEU A 229 -0.86 24.48 -5.37
CA LEU A 229 -1.70 23.67 -4.49
C LEU A 229 -3.17 24.06 -4.58
N ALA A 230 -3.50 25.36 -4.76
CA ALA A 230 -4.88 25.81 -4.96
C ALA A 230 -5.49 25.25 -6.25
N ASP A 231 -4.70 25.17 -7.32
CA ASP A 231 -5.12 24.54 -8.58
C ASP A 231 -5.40 23.05 -8.39
N GLN A 232 -4.54 22.35 -7.62
CA GLN A 232 -4.76 20.93 -7.29
C GLN A 232 -6.02 20.68 -6.44
N GLU A 233 -6.33 21.56 -5.50
CA GLU A 233 -7.56 21.44 -4.68
C GLU A 233 -8.84 21.45 -5.55
N ASN A 234 -8.78 22.10 -6.71
CA ASN A 234 -9.90 22.21 -7.66
C ASN A 234 -9.83 21.18 -8.81
N ASP A 235 -8.76 20.42 -8.90
CA ASP A 235 -8.56 19.44 -9.96
C ASP A 235 -9.05 18.05 -9.53
N PRO A 236 -10.10 17.50 -10.15
CA PRO A 236 -10.63 16.20 -9.75
C PRO A 236 -9.74 15.02 -10.15
N HIS A 237 -8.75 15.23 -11.05
CA HIS A 237 -7.96 14.10 -11.55
C HIS A 237 -6.72 13.80 -10.74
N LEU A 238 -6.25 14.73 -9.89
CA LEU A 238 -5.05 14.51 -9.05
C LEU A 238 -5.20 15.14 -7.67
N PHE A 239 -4.42 14.68 -6.70
CA PHE A 239 -4.30 15.30 -5.39
C PHE A 239 -2.92 15.11 -4.78
N GLY A 240 -2.51 16.09 -3.98
CA GLY A 240 -1.25 16.09 -3.27
C GLY A 240 -1.31 15.28 -1.98
N VAL A 241 -0.21 14.60 -1.66
CA VAL A 241 -0.10 13.66 -0.53
C VAL A 241 1.20 13.90 0.22
N ILE A 242 1.12 13.98 1.54
CA ILE A 242 2.28 13.89 2.42
C ILE A 242 2.44 12.46 2.90
N GLY A 243 3.61 11.88 2.63
CA GLY A 243 4.01 10.60 3.17
C GLY A 243 4.90 10.76 4.39
N SER A 244 4.67 9.96 5.42
CA SER A 244 5.38 10.03 6.70
C SER A 244 5.88 8.66 7.14
N PHE A 245 6.96 8.65 7.94
CA PHE A 245 7.34 7.53 8.78
C PHE A 245 7.17 7.94 10.25
N ASP A 246 6.41 7.16 11.03
CA ASP A 246 6.07 7.44 12.43
C ASP A 246 5.61 8.90 12.62
N ASP A 247 4.69 9.33 11.74
CA ASP A 247 4.11 10.67 11.66
C ASP A 247 5.10 11.82 11.32
N VAL A 248 6.37 11.53 11.09
CA VAL A 248 7.36 12.50 10.60
C VAL A 248 7.26 12.63 9.07
N PRO A 249 6.95 13.81 8.52
CA PRO A 249 6.87 14.02 7.08
C PRO A 249 8.20 13.73 6.36
N VAL A 250 8.13 12.94 5.31
CA VAL A 250 9.30 12.45 4.57
C VAL A 250 9.32 12.87 3.11
N GLY A 251 8.16 12.89 2.48
CA GLY A 251 8.07 13.16 1.07
C GLY A 251 6.70 13.68 0.63
N TYR A 252 6.69 14.23 -0.56
CA TYR A 252 5.50 14.68 -1.25
C TYR A 252 5.23 13.80 -2.45
N PHE A 253 3.96 13.46 -2.63
CA PHE A 253 3.49 12.64 -3.75
C PHE A 253 2.26 13.27 -4.38
N GLU A 254 2.01 12.92 -5.64
CA GLU A 254 0.78 13.25 -6.37
C GLU A 254 0.18 11.96 -6.87
N PHE A 255 -1.08 11.71 -6.53
CA PHE A 255 -1.81 10.54 -7.00
C PHE A 255 -2.84 11.00 -8.04
N TYR A 256 -2.82 10.39 -9.22
CA TYR A 256 -3.63 10.88 -10.34
C TYR A 256 -4.34 9.76 -11.09
N TRP A 257 -5.38 10.15 -11.82
CA TRP A 257 -6.06 9.32 -12.80
C TRP A 257 -5.36 9.49 -14.15
N ALA A 258 -4.77 8.41 -14.66
CA ALA A 258 -3.85 8.50 -15.78
C ALA A 258 -4.54 8.85 -17.12
N LYS A 259 -5.84 8.60 -17.23
CA LYS A 259 -6.59 8.91 -18.45
C LYS A 259 -6.70 10.42 -18.72
N GLU A 260 -6.89 11.23 -17.66
CA GLU A 260 -6.97 12.68 -17.77
C GLU A 260 -5.61 13.34 -17.75
N ASP A 261 -4.64 12.70 -17.13
CA ASP A 261 -3.27 13.22 -16.99
C ASP A 261 -2.59 13.40 -18.37
N ARG A 262 -1.51 14.19 -18.37
CA ARG A 262 -0.65 14.40 -19.53
C ARG A 262 -0.12 13.09 -20.13
N LEU A 263 -0.08 12.01 -19.35
CA LEU A 263 0.34 10.69 -19.81
C LEU A 263 -0.72 10.00 -20.67
N GLY A 264 -2.00 10.27 -20.46
CA GLY A 264 -3.12 9.60 -21.12
C GLY A 264 -3.03 9.48 -22.64
N PRO A 265 -2.63 10.54 -23.38
CA PRO A 265 -2.53 10.49 -24.85
C PRO A 265 -1.45 9.56 -25.41
N TYR A 266 -0.51 9.08 -24.58
CA TYR A 266 0.66 8.32 -25.05
C TYR A 266 0.46 6.81 -25.02
N TYR A 267 -0.72 6.32 -24.55
CA TYR A 267 -1.07 4.92 -24.57
C TYR A 267 -2.60 4.74 -24.57
N ASP A 268 -3.08 3.52 -24.70
CA ASP A 268 -4.51 3.20 -24.59
C ASP A 268 -4.93 3.19 -23.11
N ALA A 269 -5.33 4.38 -22.62
CA ALA A 269 -5.63 4.61 -21.22
C ALA A 269 -7.02 4.12 -20.86
N GLU A 270 -7.11 3.19 -19.91
CA GLU A 270 -8.38 2.73 -19.35
C GLU A 270 -8.95 3.71 -18.32
N ASP A 271 -10.26 3.61 -18.06
CA ASP A 271 -10.99 4.54 -17.18
C ASP A 271 -10.43 4.62 -15.76
N PHE A 272 -9.91 3.50 -15.24
CA PHE A 272 -9.43 3.39 -13.87
C PHE A 272 -7.92 3.21 -13.76
N ASP A 273 -7.17 3.49 -14.82
CA ASP A 273 -5.72 3.57 -14.73
C ASP A 273 -5.31 4.69 -13.79
N ARG A 274 -4.40 4.39 -12.87
CA ARG A 274 -3.86 5.34 -11.91
C ARG A 274 -2.37 5.58 -12.18
N GLY A 275 -1.86 6.65 -11.62
CA GLY A 275 -0.45 6.93 -11.61
C GLY A 275 -0.06 7.76 -10.39
N TRP A 276 1.25 7.99 -10.26
CA TRP A 276 1.76 8.82 -9.17
C TRP A 276 3.10 9.44 -9.53
N HIS A 277 3.32 10.64 -8.99
CA HIS A 277 4.63 11.27 -8.92
C HIS A 277 5.11 11.29 -7.47
N GLY A 278 6.41 11.42 -7.23
CA GLY A 278 6.90 11.48 -5.86
C GLY A 278 8.31 12.02 -5.72
N LEU A 279 8.53 12.68 -4.59
CA LEU A 279 9.84 13.09 -4.12
C LEU A 279 10.02 12.73 -2.65
N ILE A 280 11.25 12.43 -2.27
CA ILE A 280 11.63 12.33 -0.86
C ILE A 280 12.32 13.64 -0.48
N GLY A 281 11.64 14.45 0.31
CA GLY A 281 12.13 15.76 0.74
C GLY A 281 13.12 15.67 1.90
N ASN A 282 12.82 14.80 2.88
CA ASN A 282 13.67 14.60 4.04
C ASN A 282 14.84 13.65 3.74
N VAL A 283 16.05 14.21 3.67
CA VAL A 283 17.26 13.46 3.29
C VAL A 283 17.63 12.33 4.27
N ALA A 284 17.22 12.38 5.53
CA ALA A 284 17.43 11.32 6.51
C ALA A 284 16.68 10.01 6.16
N HIS A 285 15.74 10.09 5.24
CA HIS A 285 14.93 8.97 4.79
C HIS A 285 15.24 8.52 3.35
N LEU A 286 16.38 8.91 2.81
CA LEU A 286 16.88 8.37 1.55
C LEU A 286 17.43 6.95 1.75
N GLY A 287 17.41 6.17 0.68
CA GLY A 287 17.96 4.82 0.64
C GLY A 287 17.00 3.80 0.05
N ARG A 288 17.58 2.71 -0.51
CA ARG A 288 16.82 1.70 -1.26
C ARG A 288 15.67 1.05 -0.46
N PRO A 289 15.86 0.58 0.79
CA PRO A 289 14.78 -0.06 1.55
C PRO A 289 13.57 0.87 1.75
N LYS A 290 13.83 2.11 2.16
CA LYS A 290 12.78 3.12 2.36
C LYS A 290 12.12 3.54 1.05
N THR A 291 12.88 3.68 -0.04
CA THR A 291 12.32 4.02 -1.35
C THR A 291 11.38 2.91 -1.85
N LEU A 292 11.75 1.66 -1.72
CA LEU A 292 10.88 0.54 -2.11
C LEU A 292 9.65 0.40 -1.21
N ALA A 293 9.75 0.76 0.07
CA ALA A 293 8.59 0.85 0.95
C ALA A 293 7.55 1.85 0.42
N TRP A 294 7.99 3.04 -0.04
CA TRP A 294 7.11 4.02 -0.69
C TRP A 294 6.48 3.47 -1.96
N PHE A 295 7.26 2.89 -2.87
CA PHE A 295 6.75 2.30 -4.11
C PHE A 295 5.65 1.29 -3.84
N ARG A 296 5.90 0.37 -2.91
CA ARG A 296 4.95 -0.69 -2.55
C ARG A 296 3.70 -0.15 -1.88
N ALA A 297 3.86 0.77 -0.93
CA ALA A 297 2.75 1.35 -0.19
C ALA A 297 1.84 2.21 -1.10
N ILE A 298 2.42 3.02 -1.99
CA ILE A 298 1.67 3.82 -2.96
C ILE A 298 0.90 2.91 -3.91
N THR A 299 1.57 1.93 -4.51
CA THR A 299 0.96 0.96 -5.44
C THR A 299 -0.16 0.19 -4.75
N HIS A 300 0.07 -0.27 -3.52
CA HIS A 300 -0.93 -0.95 -2.70
C HIS A 300 -2.14 -0.06 -2.44
N TYR A 301 -1.91 1.18 -1.96
CA TYR A 301 -2.98 2.14 -1.71
C TYR A 301 -3.83 2.38 -2.98
N LEU A 302 -3.21 2.65 -4.12
CA LEU A 302 -3.91 2.97 -5.36
C LEU A 302 -4.80 1.80 -5.83
N PHE A 303 -4.37 0.56 -5.63
CA PHE A 303 -5.20 -0.61 -5.90
C PHE A 303 -6.33 -0.82 -4.89
N LEU A 304 -6.12 -0.48 -3.62
CA LEU A 304 -7.17 -0.60 -2.59
C LEU A 304 -8.21 0.50 -2.67
N ASP A 305 -7.76 1.74 -2.93
CA ASP A 305 -8.61 2.94 -3.03
C ASP A 305 -9.70 2.76 -4.10
N GLU A 306 -9.32 2.20 -5.26
CA GLU A 306 -10.24 1.90 -6.35
C GLU A 306 -10.05 0.46 -6.84
N PRO A 307 -10.91 -0.49 -6.43
CA PRO A 307 -10.78 -1.90 -6.81
C PRO A 307 -10.87 -2.17 -8.32
N ARG A 308 -11.46 -1.23 -9.11
CA ARG A 308 -11.51 -1.33 -10.58
C ARG A 308 -10.19 -0.96 -11.25
N THR A 309 -9.23 -0.37 -10.52
CA THR A 309 -7.89 -0.10 -11.05
C THR A 309 -7.19 -1.41 -11.39
N GLY A 310 -6.95 -1.64 -12.68
CA GLY A 310 -6.22 -2.78 -13.21
C GLY A 310 -4.73 -2.52 -13.35
N ARG A 311 -4.37 -1.25 -13.62
CA ARG A 311 -2.99 -0.85 -13.94
C ARG A 311 -2.60 0.45 -13.21
N ILE A 312 -1.32 0.51 -12.80
CA ILE A 312 -0.69 1.75 -12.34
C ILE A 312 0.43 2.10 -13.30
N MET A 313 0.32 3.29 -13.86
CA MET A 313 1.16 3.79 -14.94
C MET A 313 2.14 4.83 -14.43
N GLY A 314 3.26 4.98 -15.14
CA GLY A 314 4.24 6.02 -14.84
C GLY A 314 5.13 6.33 -16.03
N GLU A 315 5.82 7.48 -15.96
CA GLU A 315 6.63 7.98 -17.08
C GLU A 315 7.99 8.55 -16.59
N PRO A 316 8.80 7.77 -15.86
CA PRO A 316 10.14 8.21 -15.47
C PRO A 316 10.99 8.54 -16.70
N ARG A 317 11.97 9.45 -16.54
CA ARG A 317 12.96 9.70 -17.59
C ARG A 317 13.63 8.38 -18.00
N ALA A 318 13.69 8.07 -19.28
CA ALA A 318 14.28 6.82 -19.80
C ALA A 318 15.77 6.63 -19.37
N THR A 319 16.48 7.73 -19.13
CA THR A 319 17.86 7.72 -18.63
C THR A 319 17.98 7.52 -17.12
N HIS A 320 16.87 7.56 -16.37
CA HIS A 320 16.89 7.44 -14.92
C HIS A 320 16.96 5.98 -14.46
N ARG A 321 18.08 5.31 -14.74
CA ARG A 321 18.30 3.87 -14.49
C ARG A 321 17.96 3.42 -13.06
N LYS A 322 18.28 4.27 -12.06
CA LYS A 322 17.99 3.96 -10.65
C LYS A 322 16.47 3.88 -10.39
N MET A 323 15.70 4.80 -10.96
CA MET A 323 14.24 4.79 -10.87
C MET A 323 13.66 3.55 -11.56
N LEU A 324 14.11 3.22 -12.76
CA LEU A 324 13.69 2.03 -13.49
C LEU A 324 14.02 0.74 -12.74
N SER A 325 15.16 0.69 -12.02
CA SER A 325 15.45 -0.44 -11.12
C SER A 325 14.44 -0.56 -9.99
N TYR A 326 14.03 0.54 -9.37
CA TYR A 326 12.98 0.52 -8.34
C TYR A 326 11.62 0.10 -8.90
N CYS A 327 11.29 0.53 -10.11
CA CYS A 327 10.11 0.06 -10.82
C CYS A 327 10.11 -1.46 -10.95
N GLY A 328 11.20 -2.06 -11.44
CA GLY A 328 11.33 -3.53 -11.56
C GLY A 328 11.17 -4.27 -10.22
N ASP A 329 11.73 -3.74 -9.14
CA ASP A 329 11.62 -4.34 -7.80
C ASP A 329 10.20 -4.22 -7.18
N ALA A 330 9.39 -3.32 -7.71
CA ALA A 330 8.00 -3.11 -7.31
C ALA A 330 6.99 -3.67 -8.34
N ALA A 331 7.44 -4.62 -9.17
CA ALA A 331 6.66 -5.32 -10.19
C ALA A 331 6.13 -4.42 -11.33
N TYR A 332 6.74 -3.26 -11.56
CA TYR A 332 6.51 -2.50 -12.79
C TYR A 332 7.38 -3.05 -13.93
N GLU A 333 6.84 -3.06 -15.12
CA GLU A 333 7.59 -3.35 -16.35
C GLU A 333 7.62 -2.13 -17.27
N THR A 334 8.66 -2.02 -18.09
CA THR A 334 8.76 -0.99 -19.11
C THR A 334 8.07 -1.50 -20.38
N LEU A 335 7.02 -0.81 -20.84
CA LEU A 335 6.28 -1.17 -22.04
C LEU A 335 6.94 -0.61 -23.30
N LYS A 336 7.37 0.66 -23.26
CA LYS A 336 8.03 1.36 -24.37
C LYS A 336 8.75 2.61 -23.88
N GLU A 337 9.59 3.18 -24.72
CA GLU A 337 10.07 4.56 -24.58
C GLU A 337 9.31 5.48 -25.55
N PHE A 338 9.10 6.72 -25.15
CA PHE A 338 8.42 7.73 -25.96
C PHE A 338 8.87 9.13 -25.58
N ASP A 339 8.58 10.11 -26.44
CA ASP A 339 8.99 11.48 -26.25
C ASP A 339 7.84 12.37 -25.77
N PHE A 340 7.96 12.93 -24.55
CA PHE A 340 7.23 14.10 -24.14
C PHE A 340 7.90 15.36 -24.73
N PRO A 341 7.20 16.51 -24.79
CA PRO A 341 7.84 17.77 -25.25
C PRO A 341 9.11 18.16 -24.47
N HIS A 342 9.22 17.75 -23.20
CA HIS A 342 10.29 18.15 -22.27
C HIS A 342 11.24 17.01 -21.88
N LYS A 343 10.90 15.75 -22.17
CA LYS A 343 11.74 14.59 -21.80
C LYS A 343 11.47 13.37 -22.67
N ARG A 344 12.48 12.53 -22.87
CA ARG A 344 12.27 11.13 -23.28
C ARG A 344 11.95 10.29 -22.03
N ALA A 345 10.82 9.60 -22.05
CA ALA A 345 10.29 8.83 -20.93
C ALA A 345 10.22 7.33 -21.24
N ALA A 346 10.29 6.51 -20.21
CA ALA A 346 9.92 5.11 -20.25
C ALA A 346 8.49 4.97 -19.71
N LEU A 347 7.56 4.45 -20.51
CA LEU A 347 6.24 4.07 -20.05
C LEU A 347 6.36 2.81 -19.20
N VAL A 348 6.11 2.92 -17.92
CA VAL A 348 6.12 1.80 -16.99
C VAL A 348 4.70 1.47 -16.54
N CYS A 349 4.43 0.18 -16.34
CA CYS A 349 3.13 -0.34 -15.95
C CYS A 349 3.28 -1.37 -14.83
N CYS A 350 2.46 -1.26 -13.80
CA CYS A 350 2.29 -2.29 -12.79
C CYS A 350 0.86 -2.84 -12.87
N GLU A 351 0.71 -4.10 -13.28
CA GLU A 351 -0.57 -4.76 -13.30
C GLU A 351 -0.97 -5.26 -11.90
N ARG A 352 -2.26 -5.10 -11.55
CA ARG A 352 -2.82 -5.53 -10.25
C ARG A 352 -2.49 -6.98 -9.92
N LYS A 353 -2.74 -7.91 -10.83
CA LYS A 353 -2.50 -9.35 -10.62
C LYS A 353 -1.03 -9.64 -10.36
N ARG A 354 -0.14 -8.98 -11.10
CA ARG A 354 1.30 -9.14 -10.95
C ARG A 354 1.79 -8.61 -9.61
N PHE A 355 1.31 -7.43 -9.22
CA PHE A 355 1.68 -6.80 -7.94
C PHE A 355 1.37 -7.71 -6.75
N PHE A 356 0.11 -8.16 -6.62
CA PHE A 356 -0.30 -9.00 -5.48
C PHE A 356 0.30 -10.41 -5.47
N ARG A 357 0.77 -10.89 -6.62
CA ARG A 357 1.47 -12.18 -6.72
C ARG A 357 2.96 -12.06 -6.41
N GLU A 358 3.63 -10.98 -6.82
CA GLU A 358 5.10 -10.90 -6.86
C GLU A 358 5.69 -9.97 -5.82
N VAL A 359 4.93 -8.99 -5.32
CA VAL A 359 5.45 -8.02 -4.36
C VAL A 359 5.22 -8.53 -2.93
N PRO A 360 6.29 -8.66 -2.14
CA PRO A 360 6.15 -8.98 -0.73
C PRO A 360 5.60 -7.75 0.01
N LEU A 361 4.39 -7.91 0.49
CA LEU A 361 3.67 -6.93 1.29
C LEU A 361 3.71 -7.31 2.74
#